data_e046985377e391a88d4ed37421613d4b
#
_entry.id   e046985377e391a88d4ed37421613d4b
#
_cell.length_a   1.000
_cell.length_b   1.000
_cell.length_c   1.000
_cell.angle_alpha   90.00
_cell.angle_beta   90.00
_cell.angle_gamma   90.00
#
_symmetry.space_group_name_H-M   'P 1'
#
loop_
_entity.id
_entity.type
_entity.pdbx_description
1 polymer ?
#
loop_
_entity_poly.entity_id
_entity_poly.type
_entity_poly.pdbx_seq_one_letter_code
_entity_poly.pdbx_strand_id
1 'polypeptide(L)'
;DGKIVCFVVGHIHNTDVGGAVPASLSRTLVEVHQEGIRIPPNKIIEKGEINDDVLSIMLVNVRMPEQNWGDLKAQIAAMNTGERRVHEMVEKFGIETFKEGTSQLLDYAEQQARAIVNDMPDGGYFFADYMDEDVAEGYPCRIALDVTIDGEEMVFDFTGSDPQIEGSVNIPTGGEVRHALIMVGLIYVLYSLDTRLFLNSGVGRVCRCILPSGTIINPEFPAAVGLRTLSVQRLQAIIFGA
;
A
#
# COMPACT_ATOMS: atom_id res chain seq x y z
N ASP A 1 8.47 -19.99 23.97
CA ASP A 1 7.91 -19.13 25.05
C ASP A 1 6.52 -18.56 24.72
N GLY A 2 5.91 -18.90 23.56
CA GLY A 2 4.58 -18.43 23.15
C GLY A 2 4.47 -16.93 22.84
N LYS A 3 5.59 -16.22 22.64
CA LYS A 3 5.61 -14.82 22.23
C LYS A 3 5.67 -14.69 20.71
N ILE A 4 4.84 -13.82 20.15
CA ILE A 4 4.89 -13.47 18.73
C ILE A 4 6.20 -12.71 18.46
N VAL A 5 6.93 -13.14 17.43
CA VAL A 5 8.23 -12.58 17.03
C VAL A 5 8.06 -11.68 15.80
N CYS A 6 7.30 -12.14 14.82
CA CYS A 6 6.97 -11.41 13.61
C CYS A 6 5.68 -11.96 12.99
N PHE A 7 5.22 -11.30 11.95
CA PHE A 7 4.15 -11.77 11.08
C PHE A 7 4.70 -12.00 9.69
N VAL A 8 4.25 -13.08 9.04
CA VAL A 8 4.44 -13.27 7.60
C VAL A 8 3.21 -12.75 6.90
N VAL A 9 3.38 -11.79 5.99
CA VAL A 9 2.29 -11.14 5.30
C VAL A 9 2.34 -11.47 3.81
N GLY A 10 1.21 -11.87 3.25
CA GLY A 10 1.04 -12.07 1.82
C GLY A 10 -0.02 -11.10 1.26
N HIS A 11 0.22 -10.58 0.07
CA HIS A 11 -0.72 -9.74 -0.66
C HIS A 11 -0.85 -10.23 -2.10
N ILE A 12 -2.08 -10.27 -2.62
CA ILE A 12 -2.37 -10.71 -3.99
C ILE A 12 -3.56 -9.93 -4.53
N HIS A 13 -3.54 -9.65 -5.82
CA HIS A 13 -4.71 -9.18 -6.56
C HIS A 13 -5.54 -10.37 -7.01
N ASN A 14 -6.78 -10.45 -6.56
CA ASN A 14 -7.71 -11.48 -7.03
C ASN A 14 -8.29 -11.08 -8.39
N THR A 15 -8.57 -12.08 -9.22
CA THR A 15 -9.15 -11.88 -10.56
C THR A 15 -10.57 -11.31 -10.49
N ASP A 16 -11.36 -11.72 -9.51
CA ASP A 16 -12.74 -11.27 -9.28
C ASP A 16 -13.08 -11.48 -7.79
N VAL A 17 -13.65 -10.47 -7.16
CA VAL A 17 -14.11 -10.53 -5.76
C VAL A 17 -15.62 -10.31 -5.65
N GLY A 18 -16.36 -10.54 -6.74
CA GLY A 18 -17.80 -10.29 -6.81
C GLY A 18 -18.12 -8.85 -7.16
N GLY A 19 -19.17 -8.31 -6.55
CA GLY A 19 -19.61 -6.94 -6.81
C GLY A 19 -20.44 -6.78 -8.09
N ALA A 20 -20.65 -5.52 -8.48
CA ALA A 20 -21.60 -5.16 -9.54
C ALA A 20 -21.15 -5.54 -10.96
N VAL A 21 -19.84 -5.69 -11.18
CA VAL A 21 -19.27 -5.95 -12.52
C VAL A 21 -18.26 -7.09 -12.49
N PRO A 22 -18.07 -7.82 -13.61
CA PRO A 22 -16.98 -8.81 -13.73
C PRO A 22 -15.61 -8.19 -13.49
N ALA A 23 -14.70 -8.98 -12.92
CA ALA A 23 -13.36 -8.55 -12.48
C ALA A 23 -13.35 -7.47 -11.39
N SER A 24 -14.52 -7.08 -10.86
CA SER A 24 -14.69 -6.07 -9.79
C SER A 24 -14.11 -4.69 -10.11
N LEU A 25 -13.89 -4.38 -11.39
CA LEU A 25 -13.26 -3.15 -11.85
C LEU A 25 -14.17 -2.38 -12.81
N SER A 26 -14.60 -1.19 -12.39
CA SER A 26 -15.30 -0.25 -13.26
C SER A 26 -15.13 1.18 -12.76
N ARG A 27 -15.04 2.13 -13.67
CA ARG A 27 -15.00 3.58 -13.36
C ARG A 27 -16.31 4.07 -12.76
N THR A 28 -17.43 3.42 -13.08
CA THR A 28 -18.79 3.85 -12.71
C THR A 28 -19.25 3.38 -11.33
N LEU A 29 -18.39 2.67 -10.57
CA LEU A 29 -18.69 2.31 -9.18
C LEU A 29 -18.43 3.53 -8.29
N VAL A 30 -19.41 3.89 -7.49
CA VAL A 30 -19.36 5.11 -6.66
C VAL A 30 -19.10 4.79 -5.18
N GLU A 31 -19.32 3.54 -4.78
CA GLU A 31 -19.10 3.09 -3.41
C GLU A 31 -18.44 1.70 -3.34
N VAL A 32 -17.66 1.47 -2.30
CA VAL A 32 -16.91 0.22 -2.08
C VAL A 32 -17.80 -1.03 -1.99
N HIS A 33 -19.08 -0.88 -1.63
CA HIS A 33 -20.03 -2.01 -1.59
C HIS A 33 -20.34 -2.60 -2.95
N GLN A 34 -20.17 -1.81 -4.01
CA GLN A 34 -20.34 -2.27 -5.40
C GLN A 34 -19.11 -3.00 -5.94
N GLU A 35 -17.95 -2.84 -5.29
CA GLU A 35 -16.67 -3.36 -5.76
C GLU A 35 -16.43 -4.84 -5.43
N GLY A 36 -17.18 -5.40 -4.50
CA GLY A 36 -17.09 -6.83 -4.19
C GLY A 36 -17.35 -7.18 -2.73
N ILE A 37 -17.13 -8.45 -2.42
CA ILE A 37 -17.29 -8.94 -1.06
C ILE A 37 -16.25 -8.33 -0.12
N ARG A 38 -16.71 -7.86 1.02
CA ARG A 38 -15.89 -7.31 2.10
C ARG A 38 -15.85 -8.29 3.26
N ILE A 39 -14.68 -8.85 3.53
CA ILE A 39 -14.48 -9.79 4.63
C ILE A 39 -13.64 -9.10 5.70
N PRO A 40 -14.16 -8.95 6.92
CA PRO A 40 -13.37 -8.42 8.02
C PRO A 40 -12.23 -9.38 8.37
N PRO A 41 -11.22 -8.94 9.14
CA PRO A 41 -10.16 -9.83 9.62
C PRO A 41 -10.74 -11.10 10.24
N ASN A 42 -10.47 -12.24 9.62
CA ASN A 42 -10.99 -13.53 10.03
C ASN A 42 -9.94 -14.62 9.84
N LYS A 43 -10.04 -15.69 10.61
CA LYS A 43 -9.13 -16.83 10.48
C LYS A 43 -9.63 -17.76 9.38
N ILE A 44 -8.93 -17.79 8.26
CA ILE A 44 -9.15 -18.78 7.20
C ILE A 44 -8.59 -20.16 7.60
N ILE A 45 -7.49 -20.15 8.35
CA ILE A 45 -6.91 -21.37 8.93
C ILE A 45 -6.84 -21.21 10.44
N GLU A 46 -7.32 -22.17 11.16
CA GLU A 46 -7.20 -22.25 12.61
C GLU A 46 -6.66 -23.61 13.01
N LYS A 47 -5.54 -23.63 13.75
CA LYS A 47 -4.85 -24.86 14.20
C LYS A 47 -4.50 -25.84 13.08
N GLY A 48 -4.20 -25.30 11.89
CA GLY A 48 -3.84 -26.10 10.72
C GLY A 48 -5.02 -26.56 9.85
N GLU A 49 -6.26 -26.34 10.29
CA GLU A 49 -7.48 -26.73 9.57
C GLU A 49 -8.10 -25.50 8.88
N ILE A 50 -8.63 -25.71 7.68
CA ILE A 50 -9.31 -24.65 6.92
C ILE A 50 -10.69 -24.40 7.55
N ASN A 51 -11.04 -23.13 7.68
CA ASN A 51 -12.39 -22.71 8.05
C ASN A 51 -13.28 -22.72 6.81
N ASP A 52 -13.97 -23.85 6.59
CA ASP A 52 -14.83 -24.06 5.42
C ASP A 52 -15.99 -23.07 5.36
N ASP A 53 -16.49 -22.57 6.48
CA ASP A 53 -17.58 -21.60 6.51
C ASP A 53 -17.12 -20.27 5.90
N VAL A 54 -15.95 -19.77 6.30
CA VAL A 54 -15.37 -18.52 5.74
C VAL A 54 -15.02 -18.71 4.27
N LEU A 55 -14.40 -19.85 3.92
CA LEU A 55 -14.03 -20.17 2.55
C LEU A 55 -15.25 -20.25 1.64
N SER A 56 -16.32 -20.93 2.07
CA SER A 56 -17.56 -21.09 1.28
C SER A 56 -18.24 -19.73 1.03
N ILE A 57 -18.27 -18.83 2.03
CA ILE A 57 -18.80 -17.47 1.87
C ILE A 57 -17.97 -16.70 0.84
N MET A 58 -16.65 -16.82 0.86
CA MET A 58 -15.79 -16.17 -0.14
C MET A 58 -16.11 -16.69 -1.55
N LEU A 59 -16.09 -18.00 -1.73
CA LEU A 59 -16.16 -18.62 -3.05
C LEU A 59 -17.56 -18.52 -3.70
N VAL A 60 -18.63 -18.49 -2.93
CA VAL A 60 -20.00 -18.33 -3.49
C VAL A 60 -20.26 -16.91 -4.03
N ASN A 61 -19.51 -15.93 -3.57
CA ASN A 61 -19.68 -14.53 -3.95
C ASN A 61 -18.81 -14.09 -5.14
N VAL A 62 -17.93 -14.96 -5.66
CA VAL A 62 -17.03 -14.65 -6.77
C VAL A 62 -17.39 -15.41 -8.03
N ARG A 63 -17.08 -14.86 -9.21
CA ARG A 63 -17.42 -15.48 -10.51
C ARG A 63 -16.46 -16.59 -10.91
N MET A 64 -15.26 -16.62 -10.32
CA MET A 64 -14.19 -17.59 -10.65
C MET A 64 -13.70 -18.32 -9.38
N PRO A 65 -14.54 -19.12 -8.71
CA PRO A 65 -14.23 -19.70 -7.40
C PRO A 65 -13.02 -20.63 -7.42
N GLU A 66 -12.84 -21.43 -8.48
CA GLU A 66 -11.70 -22.34 -8.59
C GLU A 66 -10.37 -21.60 -8.67
N GLN A 67 -10.33 -20.50 -9.46
CA GLN A 67 -9.14 -19.68 -9.58
C GLN A 67 -8.83 -18.96 -8.26
N ASN A 68 -9.83 -18.32 -7.66
CA ASN A 68 -9.67 -17.66 -6.35
C ASN A 68 -9.18 -18.63 -5.26
N TRP A 69 -9.69 -19.85 -5.26
CA TRP A 69 -9.21 -20.90 -4.35
C TRP A 69 -7.77 -21.30 -4.66
N GLY A 70 -7.40 -21.39 -5.95
CA GLY A 70 -6.03 -21.64 -6.37
C GLY A 70 -5.05 -20.57 -5.87
N ASP A 71 -5.42 -19.32 -6.04
CA ASP A 71 -4.64 -18.15 -5.60
C ASP A 71 -4.50 -18.10 -4.07
N LEU A 72 -5.59 -18.37 -3.34
CA LEU A 72 -5.55 -18.43 -1.89
C LEU A 72 -4.64 -19.55 -1.37
N LYS A 73 -4.67 -20.73 -1.99
CA LYS A 73 -3.74 -21.82 -1.66
C LYS A 73 -2.29 -21.44 -1.90
N ALA A 74 -2.00 -20.75 -3.00
CA ALA A 74 -0.65 -20.24 -3.28
C ALA A 74 -0.19 -19.23 -2.23
N GLN A 75 -1.07 -18.33 -1.82
CA GLN A 75 -0.80 -17.36 -0.75
C GLN A 75 -0.52 -18.05 0.59
N ILE A 76 -1.33 -19.04 0.97
CA ILE A 76 -1.12 -19.85 2.17
C ILE A 76 0.24 -20.57 2.12
N ALA A 77 0.59 -21.19 0.99
CA ALA A 77 1.86 -21.88 0.82
C ALA A 77 3.05 -20.91 0.92
N ALA A 78 2.92 -19.69 0.40
CA ALA A 78 3.94 -18.66 0.53
C ALA A 78 4.15 -18.24 2.00
N MET A 79 3.06 -18.04 2.75
CA MET A 79 3.13 -17.69 4.18
C MET A 79 3.75 -18.83 5.03
N ASN A 80 3.38 -20.08 4.79
CA ASN A 80 3.99 -21.25 5.45
C ASN A 80 5.49 -21.35 5.14
N THR A 81 5.90 -21.01 3.92
CA THR A 81 7.31 -20.95 3.54
C THR A 81 8.03 -19.85 4.29
N GLY A 82 7.43 -18.67 4.42
CA GLY A 82 7.97 -17.55 5.20
C GLY A 82 8.16 -17.92 6.67
N GLU A 83 7.14 -18.53 7.31
CA GLU A 83 7.22 -19.02 8.68
C GLU A 83 8.40 -19.98 8.88
N ARG A 84 8.51 -21.00 8.02
CA ARG A 84 9.63 -21.96 8.07
C ARG A 84 10.99 -21.26 7.96
N ARG A 85 11.13 -20.28 7.05
CA ARG A 85 12.39 -19.53 6.88
C ARG A 85 12.73 -18.69 8.12
N VAL A 86 11.74 -18.11 8.78
CA VAL A 86 11.98 -17.40 10.06
C VAL A 86 12.47 -18.37 11.13
N HIS A 87 11.86 -19.56 11.24
CA HIS A 87 12.32 -20.60 12.18
C HIS A 87 13.76 -21.02 11.89
N GLU A 88 14.13 -21.30 10.65
CA GLU A 88 15.51 -21.63 10.23
C GLU A 88 16.50 -20.51 10.62
N MET A 89 16.13 -19.25 10.46
CA MET A 89 16.97 -18.12 10.87
C MET A 89 17.13 -18.03 12.38
N VAL A 90 16.04 -18.21 13.13
CA VAL A 90 16.07 -18.20 14.59
C VAL A 90 16.87 -19.36 15.15
N GLU A 91 16.78 -20.55 14.57
CA GLU A 91 17.61 -21.70 14.94
C GLU A 91 19.09 -21.45 14.68
N LYS A 92 19.42 -20.82 13.56
CA LYS A 92 20.80 -20.55 13.14
C LYS A 92 21.47 -19.45 13.95
N PHE A 93 20.78 -18.37 14.23
CA PHE A 93 21.36 -17.15 14.80
C PHE A 93 20.91 -16.84 16.22
N GLY A 94 19.89 -17.50 16.72
CA GLY A 94 19.23 -17.21 17.98
C GLY A 94 18.20 -16.09 17.87
N ILE A 95 17.21 -16.13 18.76
CA ILE A 95 16.05 -15.22 18.72
C ILE A 95 16.43 -13.76 18.98
N GLU A 96 17.35 -13.50 19.88
CA GLU A 96 17.77 -12.13 20.20
C GLU A 96 18.54 -11.50 19.03
N THR A 97 19.45 -12.26 18.41
CA THR A 97 20.16 -11.81 17.20
C THR A 97 19.19 -11.54 16.03
N PHE A 98 18.16 -12.38 15.88
CA PHE A 98 17.13 -12.17 14.86
C PHE A 98 16.38 -10.84 15.06
N LYS A 99 15.92 -10.57 16.28
CA LYS A 99 15.21 -9.33 16.63
C LYS A 99 16.09 -8.10 16.46
N GLU A 100 17.29 -8.14 17.04
CA GLU A 100 18.24 -7.04 16.98
C GLU A 100 18.66 -6.76 15.52
N GLY A 101 19.01 -7.79 14.75
CA GLY A 101 19.39 -7.67 13.35
C GLY A 101 18.26 -7.10 12.49
N THR A 102 17.01 -7.50 12.75
CA THR A 102 15.85 -6.93 12.04
C THR A 102 15.71 -5.44 12.31
N SER A 103 15.86 -5.00 13.57
CA SER A 103 15.83 -3.58 13.93
C SER A 103 16.98 -2.81 13.26
N GLN A 104 18.20 -3.34 13.37
CA GLN A 104 19.40 -2.71 12.79
C GLN A 104 19.32 -2.56 11.26
N LEU A 105 18.70 -3.52 10.56
CA LEU A 105 18.48 -3.40 9.11
C LEU A 105 17.53 -2.26 8.74
N LEU A 106 16.50 -2.00 9.56
CA LEU A 106 15.62 -0.85 9.35
C LEU A 106 16.36 0.47 9.61
N ASP A 107 17.13 0.53 10.70
CA ASP A 107 17.90 1.71 11.07
C ASP A 107 19.01 2.01 10.04
N TYR A 108 19.63 0.96 9.50
CA TYR A 108 20.65 1.09 8.44
C TYR A 108 20.04 1.70 7.15
N ALA A 109 18.88 1.21 6.73
CA ALA A 109 18.19 1.76 5.56
C ALA A 109 17.72 3.21 5.77
N GLU A 110 17.25 3.53 6.98
CA GLU A 110 16.91 4.91 7.36
C GLU A 110 18.13 5.84 7.29
N GLN A 111 19.26 5.43 7.85
CA GLN A 111 20.50 6.22 7.81
C GLN A 111 20.97 6.50 6.38
N GLN A 112 20.91 5.49 5.51
CA GLN A 112 21.23 5.70 4.09
C GLN A 112 20.26 6.66 3.41
N ALA A 113 18.95 6.53 3.68
CA ALA A 113 17.94 7.42 3.13
C ALA A 113 18.14 8.88 3.61
N ARG A 114 18.42 9.07 4.91
CA ARG A 114 18.72 10.38 5.49
C ARG A 114 19.95 11.03 4.85
N ALA A 115 21.00 10.26 4.61
CA ALA A 115 22.18 10.77 3.93
C ALA A 115 21.88 11.24 2.50
N ILE A 116 21.03 10.50 1.76
CA ILE A 116 20.61 10.91 0.41
C ILE A 116 19.77 12.21 0.47
N VAL A 117 18.84 12.31 1.42
CA VAL A 117 17.99 13.49 1.58
C VAL A 117 18.82 14.71 1.96
N ASN A 118 19.82 14.56 2.87
CA ASN A 118 20.71 15.63 3.28
C ASN A 118 21.59 16.18 2.14
N ASP A 119 21.84 15.40 1.10
CA ASP A 119 22.56 15.84 -0.10
C ASP A 119 21.64 16.60 -1.09
N MET A 120 20.32 16.62 -0.86
CA MET A 120 19.37 17.38 -1.65
C MET A 120 19.29 18.82 -1.09
N PRO A 121 19.05 19.84 -1.94
CA PRO A 121 18.88 21.20 -1.45
C PRO A 121 17.63 21.33 -0.55
N ASP A 122 17.78 22.00 0.60
CA ASP A 122 16.64 22.39 1.42
C ASP A 122 15.71 23.33 0.65
N GLY A 123 14.41 23.22 0.90
CA GLY A 123 13.43 24.10 0.28
C GLY A 123 12.08 23.47 0.07
N GLY A 124 11.23 24.21 -0.64
CA GLY A 124 9.91 23.79 -1.07
C GLY A 124 9.88 23.50 -2.56
N TYR A 125 9.28 22.36 -2.92
CA TYR A 125 9.11 21.92 -4.30
C TYR A 125 7.64 21.60 -4.54
N PHE A 126 7.15 21.87 -5.73
CA PHE A 126 5.74 21.69 -6.03
C PHE A 126 5.54 21.05 -7.38
N PHE A 127 4.66 20.06 -7.42
CA PHE A 127 4.16 19.55 -8.68
C PHE A 127 2.67 19.16 -8.54
N ALA A 128 1.93 19.35 -9.61
CA ALA A 128 0.54 18.90 -9.69
C ALA A 128 0.25 18.37 -11.08
N ASP A 129 -0.62 17.37 -11.15
CA ASP A 129 -1.07 16.81 -12.42
C ASP A 129 -2.54 16.39 -12.29
N TYR A 130 -3.16 16.08 -13.41
CA TYR A 130 -4.59 15.82 -13.51
C TYR A 130 -4.84 14.42 -14.07
N MET A 131 -5.88 13.79 -13.57
CA MET A 131 -6.58 12.76 -14.33
C MET A 131 -7.58 13.44 -15.25
N ASP A 132 -7.73 12.91 -16.46
CA ASP A 132 -8.44 13.61 -17.56
C ASP A 132 -9.88 13.96 -17.21
N GLU A 133 -10.57 13.09 -16.47
CA GLU A 133 -11.95 13.34 -16.04
C GLU A 133 -12.30 12.53 -14.77
N ASP A 134 -13.15 13.07 -13.93
CA ASP A 134 -13.96 12.27 -13.01
C ASP A 134 -15.00 11.46 -13.82
N VAL A 135 -15.66 10.51 -13.17
CA VAL A 135 -16.64 9.64 -13.85
C VAL A 135 -18.03 10.28 -13.93
N ALA A 136 -18.33 11.20 -13.02
CA ALA A 136 -19.68 11.69 -12.81
C ALA A 136 -20.01 12.89 -13.72
N GLU A 137 -19.11 13.85 -13.82
CA GLU A 137 -19.38 15.14 -14.47
C GLU A 137 -18.39 15.47 -15.59
N GLY A 138 -17.35 14.67 -15.79
CA GLY A 138 -16.35 14.87 -16.84
C GLY A 138 -15.33 15.97 -16.54
N TYR A 139 -15.13 16.31 -15.25
CA TYR A 139 -14.12 17.28 -14.85
C TYR A 139 -12.76 16.63 -14.59
N PRO A 140 -11.66 17.31 -14.95
CA PRO A 140 -10.32 16.84 -14.59
C PRO A 140 -10.16 16.86 -13.07
N CYS A 141 -9.55 15.79 -12.53
CA CYS A 141 -9.30 15.63 -11.11
C CYS A 141 -7.82 15.88 -10.80
N ARG A 142 -7.54 16.85 -9.96
CA ARG A 142 -6.20 17.28 -9.60
C ARG A 142 -5.64 16.50 -8.41
N ILE A 143 -4.39 16.05 -8.57
CA ILE A 143 -3.54 15.63 -7.46
C ILE A 143 -2.38 16.61 -7.37
N ALA A 144 -2.16 17.21 -6.21
CA ALA A 144 -1.09 18.18 -5.97
C ALA A 144 -0.22 17.74 -4.80
N LEU A 145 1.07 17.99 -4.92
CA LEU A 145 2.08 17.66 -3.92
C LEU A 145 2.98 18.86 -3.70
N ASP A 146 3.01 19.33 -2.45
CA ASP A 146 4.06 20.20 -1.92
C ASP A 146 5.06 19.35 -1.16
N VAL A 147 6.33 19.40 -1.57
CA VAL A 147 7.44 18.73 -0.89
C VAL A 147 8.23 19.76 -0.13
N THR A 148 8.46 19.55 1.15
CA THR A 148 9.43 20.33 1.95
C THR A 148 10.57 19.42 2.32
N ILE A 149 11.80 19.87 2.03
CA ILE A 149 13.06 19.24 2.47
C ILE A 149 13.69 20.17 3.51
N ASP A 150 14.01 19.61 4.69
CA ASP A 150 14.69 20.30 5.78
C ASP A 150 15.73 19.35 6.40
N GLY A 151 16.98 19.52 6.03
CA GLY A 151 18.10 18.68 6.40
C GLY A 151 17.89 17.22 5.94
N GLU A 152 17.63 16.33 6.88
CA GLU A 152 17.50 14.88 6.63
C GLU A 152 16.04 14.41 6.52
N GLU A 153 15.07 15.34 6.52
CA GLU A 153 13.64 15.01 6.58
C GLU A 153 12.86 15.61 5.41
N MET A 154 11.80 14.90 5.02
CA MET A 154 10.88 15.32 3.98
C MET A 154 9.44 15.35 4.50
N VAL A 155 8.68 16.33 4.02
CA VAL A 155 7.22 16.37 4.21
C VAL A 155 6.56 16.40 2.84
N PHE A 156 5.64 15.46 2.62
CA PHE A 156 4.79 15.40 1.44
C PHE A 156 3.39 15.89 1.84
N ASP A 157 3.04 17.10 1.40
CA ASP A 157 1.74 17.71 1.69
C ASP A 157 0.83 17.66 0.45
N PHE A 158 -0.28 16.92 0.57
CA PHE A 158 -1.27 16.75 -0.47
C PHE A 158 -2.51 17.65 -0.30
N THR A 159 -2.43 18.67 0.55
CA THR A 159 -3.57 19.57 0.86
C THR A 159 -4.15 20.25 -0.38
N GLY A 160 -3.35 20.45 -1.44
CA GLY A 160 -3.79 21.04 -2.71
C GLY A 160 -4.53 20.08 -3.65
N SER A 161 -4.75 18.81 -3.26
CA SER A 161 -5.50 17.84 -4.08
C SER A 161 -7.00 18.06 -4.00
N ASP A 162 -7.70 17.65 -5.08
CA ASP A 162 -9.15 17.77 -5.16
C ASP A 162 -9.89 16.88 -4.14
N PRO A 163 -11.14 17.18 -3.83
CA PRO A 163 -12.02 16.30 -3.06
C PRO A 163 -12.10 14.90 -3.65
N GLN A 164 -12.51 13.93 -2.81
CA GLN A 164 -12.87 12.60 -3.31
C GLN A 164 -13.95 12.68 -4.39
N ILE A 165 -13.89 11.79 -5.35
CA ILE A 165 -14.81 11.80 -6.48
C ILE A 165 -15.84 10.68 -6.39
N GLU A 166 -16.99 10.86 -7.04
CA GLU A 166 -17.99 9.82 -7.28
C GLU A 166 -17.53 8.86 -8.37
N GLY A 167 -16.52 8.05 -8.05
CA GLY A 167 -15.91 7.09 -8.96
C GLY A 167 -14.85 6.27 -8.23
N SER A 168 -14.39 5.20 -8.86
CA SER A 168 -13.55 4.18 -8.22
C SER A 168 -12.05 4.46 -8.27
N VAL A 169 -11.63 5.68 -8.63
CA VAL A 169 -10.21 6.05 -8.76
C VAL A 169 -9.63 6.73 -7.51
N ASN A 170 -10.38 6.84 -6.42
CA ASN A 170 -9.86 7.35 -5.15
C ASN A 170 -8.76 6.46 -4.59
N ILE A 171 -7.79 7.05 -3.87
CA ILE A 171 -6.62 6.36 -3.31
C ILE A 171 -6.81 6.11 -1.81
N PRO A 172 -7.04 4.87 -1.38
CA PRO A 172 -7.41 4.57 0.02
C PRO A 172 -6.20 4.56 0.96
N THR A 173 -5.62 5.73 1.24
CA THR A 173 -4.49 5.83 2.17
C THR A 173 -4.92 5.73 3.64
N GLY A 174 -6.19 5.99 3.95
CA GLY A 174 -6.70 6.02 5.31
C GLY A 174 -6.01 7.06 6.21
N GLY A 175 -5.35 8.06 5.61
CA GLY A 175 -4.60 9.09 6.34
C GLY A 175 -3.27 8.59 6.94
N GLU A 176 -2.80 7.41 6.56
CA GLU A 176 -1.55 6.86 7.07
C GLU A 176 -0.34 7.65 6.56
N VAL A 177 0.39 8.27 7.47
CA VAL A 177 1.50 9.20 7.20
C VAL A 177 2.67 8.60 6.39
N ARG A 178 2.73 7.29 6.25
CA ARG A 178 3.72 6.53 5.46
C ARG A 178 3.06 5.42 4.65
N HIS A 179 1.90 5.72 4.06
CA HIS A 179 1.17 4.71 3.30
C HIS A 179 2.00 4.17 2.13
N ALA A 180 2.00 2.85 1.94
CA ALA A 180 2.83 2.16 0.96
C ALA A 180 2.67 2.71 -0.47
N LEU A 181 1.44 3.06 -0.89
CA LEU A 181 1.17 3.62 -2.23
C LEU A 181 1.90 4.94 -2.50
N ILE A 182 2.29 5.70 -1.46
CA ILE A 182 3.06 6.94 -1.58
C ILE A 182 4.55 6.63 -1.43
N MET A 183 4.89 5.82 -0.42
CA MET A 183 6.29 5.48 -0.14
C MET A 183 7.02 4.80 -1.29
N VAL A 184 6.30 4.07 -2.15
CA VAL A 184 6.88 3.49 -3.38
C VAL A 184 7.52 4.57 -4.27
N GLY A 185 6.86 5.71 -4.46
CA GLY A 185 7.41 6.83 -5.24
C GLY A 185 8.66 7.43 -4.60
N LEU A 186 8.60 7.71 -3.29
CA LEU A 186 9.75 8.18 -2.53
C LEU A 186 10.94 7.22 -2.63
N ILE A 187 10.71 5.94 -2.39
CA ILE A 187 11.76 4.91 -2.46
C ILE A 187 12.39 4.88 -3.84
N TYR A 188 11.57 4.99 -4.89
CA TYR A 188 12.09 5.00 -6.26
C TYR A 188 12.97 6.24 -6.54
N VAL A 189 12.55 7.43 -6.11
CA VAL A 189 13.35 8.65 -6.24
C VAL A 189 14.69 8.48 -5.52
N LEU A 190 14.68 8.11 -4.24
CA LEU A 190 15.92 7.95 -3.47
C LEU A 190 16.84 6.85 -4.05
N TYR A 191 16.27 5.73 -4.50
CA TYR A 191 17.03 4.66 -5.15
C TYR A 191 17.61 5.09 -6.50
N SER A 192 16.96 5.98 -7.24
CA SER A 192 17.50 6.51 -8.50
C SER A 192 18.70 7.44 -8.28
N LEU A 193 18.77 8.09 -7.12
CA LEU A 193 19.90 8.94 -6.70
C LEU A 193 21.07 8.11 -6.19
N ASP A 194 20.81 7.06 -5.42
CA ASP A 194 21.83 6.10 -4.98
C ASP A 194 21.31 4.66 -5.02
N THR A 195 21.74 3.90 -6.03
CA THR A 195 21.36 2.48 -6.22
C THR A 195 21.91 1.53 -5.16
N ARG A 196 22.76 1.99 -4.24
CA ARG A 196 23.27 1.23 -3.10
C ARG A 196 22.31 1.25 -1.91
N LEU A 197 21.25 2.06 -1.97
CA LEU A 197 20.22 2.16 -0.93
C LEU A 197 19.65 0.77 -0.61
N PHE A 198 19.71 0.38 0.65
CA PHE A 198 19.15 -0.88 1.12
C PHE A 198 17.63 -0.78 1.28
N LEU A 199 16.90 -1.52 0.43
CA LEU A 199 15.44 -1.36 0.32
C LEU A 199 14.69 -2.14 1.39
N ASN A 200 14.13 -1.41 2.35
CA ASN A 200 13.14 -1.88 3.30
C ASN A 200 12.29 -0.69 3.82
N SER A 201 11.35 -0.94 4.74
CA SER A 201 10.47 0.11 5.26
C SER A 201 11.19 1.20 6.09
N GLY A 202 12.44 1.00 6.47
CA GLY A 202 13.29 2.01 7.12
C GLY A 202 13.50 3.23 6.22
N VAL A 203 13.59 3.03 4.89
CA VAL A 203 13.72 4.13 3.91
C VAL A 203 12.58 5.16 4.04
N GLY A 204 11.35 4.71 4.27
CA GLY A 204 10.20 5.62 4.42
C GLY A 204 10.21 6.48 5.69
N ARG A 205 11.11 6.22 6.65
CA ARG A 205 11.14 6.97 7.92
C ARG A 205 11.62 8.41 7.77
N VAL A 206 12.28 8.74 6.68
CA VAL A 206 12.72 10.13 6.37
C VAL A 206 11.56 11.03 5.94
N CYS A 207 10.41 10.46 5.63
CA CYS A 207 9.27 11.20 5.10
C CYS A 207 8.01 11.01 5.95
N ARG A 208 7.20 12.05 6.03
CA ARG A 208 5.82 11.98 6.51
C ARG A 208 4.88 12.66 5.51
N CYS A 209 3.65 12.13 5.41
CA CYS A 209 2.63 12.69 4.53
C CYS A 209 1.57 13.45 5.33
N ILE A 210 1.07 14.54 4.76
CA ILE A 210 -0.14 15.24 5.17
C ILE A 210 -1.22 14.88 4.15
N LEU A 211 -2.26 14.19 4.62
CA LEU A 211 -3.31 13.56 3.81
C LEU A 211 -4.68 14.00 4.32
N PRO A 212 -5.21 15.15 3.86
CA PRO A 212 -6.50 15.65 4.32
C PRO A 212 -7.63 14.66 4.02
N SER A 213 -8.50 14.43 5.01
CA SER A 213 -9.68 13.60 4.85
C SER A 213 -10.66 14.17 3.82
N GLY A 214 -11.38 13.29 3.12
CA GLY A 214 -12.35 13.70 2.10
C GLY A 214 -11.72 14.12 0.76
N THR A 215 -10.42 13.91 0.57
CA THR A 215 -9.74 14.15 -0.72
C THR A 215 -9.56 12.86 -1.50
N ILE A 216 -9.25 12.98 -2.80
CA ILE A 216 -8.95 11.82 -3.67
C ILE A 216 -7.81 10.95 -3.12
N ILE A 217 -6.89 11.53 -2.33
CA ILE A 217 -5.75 10.82 -1.71
C ILE A 217 -6.15 10.12 -0.41
N ASN A 218 -7.18 10.59 0.27
CA ASN A 218 -7.67 10.06 1.54
C ASN A 218 -9.20 10.13 1.60
N PRO A 219 -9.88 9.31 0.76
CA PRO A 219 -11.33 9.33 0.67
C PRO A 219 -11.98 8.79 1.94
N GLU A 220 -13.15 9.33 2.26
CA GLU A 220 -13.99 8.84 3.34
C GLU A 220 -14.85 7.66 2.87
N PHE A 221 -15.07 6.71 3.76
CA PHE A 221 -15.99 5.60 3.53
C PHE A 221 -17.41 6.14 3.26
N PRO A 222 -18.14 5.58 2.29
CA PRO A 222 -17.91 4.38 1.52
C PRO A 222 -17.35 4.60 0.09
N ALA A 223 -16.59 5.66 -0.17
CA ALA A 223 -16.06 5.96 -1.50
C ALA A 223 -15.42 4.74 -2.20
N ALA A 224 -15.69 4.59 -3.48
CA ALA A 224 -15.12 3.53 -4.30
C ALA A 224 -13.62 3.74 -4.59
N VAL A 225 -12.85 2.66 -4.65
CA VAL A 225 -11.37 2.67 -4.75
C VAL A 225 -10.80 1.59 -5.68
N GLY A 226 -11.64 0.85 -6.39
CA GLY A 226 -11.24 -0.35 -7.15
C GLY A 226 -10.28 -0.06 -8.28
N LEU A 227 -10.39 1.09 -8.96
CA LEU A 227 -9.47 1.54 -10.01
C LEU A 227 -8.37 2.49 -9.53
N ARG A 228 -8.09 2.53 -8.24
CA ARG A 228 -7.01 3.36 -7.65
C ARG A 228 -5.67 3.26 -8.37
N THR A 229 -5.41 2.16 -9.08
CA THR A 229 -4.15 1.96 -9.82
C THR A 229 -3.89 3.08 -10.83
N LEU A 230 -4.94 3.61 -11.48
CA LEU A 230 -4.81 4.73 -12.42
C LEU A 230 -4.31 6.00 -11.70
N SER A 231 -4.94 6.33 -10.57
CA SER A 231 -4.56 7.49 -9.76
C SER A 231 -3.21 7.31 -9.10
N VAL A 232 -2.87 6.09 -8.66
CA VAL A 232 -1.56 5.79 -8.07
C VAL A 232 -0.44 5.93 -9.09
N GLN A 233 -0.65 5.54 -10.35
CA GLN A 233 0.33 5.79 -11.42
C GLN A 233 0.56 7.28 -11.62
N ARG A 234 -0.51 8.10 -11.61
CA ARG A 234 -0.39 9.55 -11.67
C ARG A 234 0.33 10.11 -10.44
N LEU A 235 -0.01 9.62 -9.25
CA LEU A 235 0.66 9.97 -8.00
C LEU A 235 2.18 9.72 -8.06
N GLN A 236 2.62 8.58 -8.62
CA GLN A 236 4.05 8.32 -8.80
C GLN A 236 4.70 9.36 -9.72
N ALA A 237 4.05 9.70 -10.85
CA ALA A 237 4.56 10.73 -11.75
C ALA A 237 4.66 12.11 -11.06
N ILE A 238 3.73 12.44 -10.17
CA ILE A 238 3.73 13.68 -9.38
C ILE A 238 4.92 13.70 -8.41
N ILE A 239 5.20 12.59 -7.72
CA ILE A 239 6.34 12.49 -6.81
C ILE A 239 7.67 12.63 -7.57
N PHE A 240 7.74 12.16 -8.82
CA PHE A 240 8.94 12.33 -9.65
C PHE A 240 9.08 13.75 -10.23
N GLY A 241 7.98 14.47 -10.36
CA GLY A 241 7.96 15.81 -10.92
C GLY A 241 8.24 16.92 -9.91
N ALA A 242 8.03 16.63 -8.63
CA ALA A 242 8.32 17.54 -7.53
C ALA A 242 9.79 17.45 -7.12
#